data_0aea2c8889ff1e7e3c9c108bd2d831cd
#
_entry.id   0aea2c8889ff1e7e3c9c108bd2d831cd
#
_cell.length_a   1.000
_cell.length_b   1.000
_cell.length_c   1.000
_cell.angle_alpha   90.00
_cell.angle_beta   90.00
_cell.angle_gamma   90.00
#
_symmetry.space_group_name_H-M   'P 1'
#
loop_
_entity.id
_entity.type
_entity.pdbx_description
1 polymer ?
#
loop_
_entity_poly.entity_id
_entity_poly.type
_entity_poly.pdbx_seq_one_letter_code
_entity_poly.pdbx_strand_id
1 'polypeptide(L)' 'AARAEAAADLRRAEAQRAKAAAERHRIEAALRTARGDVTQREREVVRLERDLAAARHLVTQARSMVEGLEDRLAQLDN' A
#
# COMPACT_ATOMS: atom_id res chain seq x y z
N ALA A 1 -24.53 -29.63 42.81
CA ALA A 1 -23.83 -30.59 42.01
C ALA A 1 -24.07 -30.37 40.51
N ALA A 2 -24.99 -31.05 39.84
CA ALA A 2 -25.13 -30.95 38.37
C ALA A 2 -25.51 -29.55 37.88
N ARG A 3 -26.39 -28.82 38.59
CA ARG A 3 -26.78 -27.45 38.24
C ARG A 3 -25.62 -26.45 38.37
N ALA A 4 -24.81 -26.63 39.40
CA ALA A 4 -23.66 -25.78 39.63
C ALA A 4 -22.58 -25.99 38.54
N GLU A 5 -22.38 -27.24 38.12
CA GLU A 5 -21.44 -27.58 37.04
C GLU A 5 -21.93 -27.04 35.71
N ALA A 6 -23.22 -27.19 35.41
CA ALA A 6 -23.83 -26.66 34.19
C ALA A 6 -23.75 -25.14 34.15
N ALA A 7 -24.00 -24.46 35.26
CA ALA A 7 -23.85 -23.01 35.36
C ALA A 7 -22.39 -22.53 35.16
N ALA A 8 -21.45 -23.28 35.74
CA ALA A 8 -20.04 -22.99 35.57
C ALA A 8 -19.58 -23.19 34.12
N ASP A 9 -20.06 -24.26 33.47
CA ASP A 9 -19.77 -24.51 32.04
C ASP A 9 -20.35 -23.43 31.16
N LEU A 10 -21.55 -22.97 31.43
CA LEU A 10 -22.20 -21.88 30.70
C LEU A 10 -21.38 -20.57 30.82
N ARG A 11 -20.97 -20.25 32.06
CA ARG A 11 -20.13 -19.05 32.31
C ARG A 11 -18.79 -19.12 31.56
N ARG A 12 -18.18 -20.29 31.54
CA ARG A 12 -16.94 -20.49 30.79
C ARG A 12 -17.15 -20.30 29.29
N ALA A 13 -18.22 -20.86 28.74
CA ALA A 13 -18.56 -20.71 27.33
C ALA A 13 -18.86 -19.26 26.97
N GLU A 14 -19.58 -18.54 27.81
CA GLU A 14 -19.87 -17.11 27.62
C GLU A 14 -18.61 -16.27 27.70
N ALA A 15 -17.70 -16.57 28.64
CA ALA A 15 -16.40 -15.89 28.75
C ALA A 15 -15.53 -16.12 27.51
N GLN A 16 -15.52 -17.33 26.98
CA GLN A 16 -14.78 -17.66 25.76
C GLN A 16 -15.35 -16.92 24.55
N ARG A 17 -16.70 -16.85 24.44
CA ARG A 17 -17.33 -16.10 23.36
C ARG A 17 -17.05 -14.60 23.43
N ALA A 18 -17.11 -14.03 24.63
CA ALA A 18 -16.80 -12.62 24.84
C ALA A 18 -15.35 -12.31 24.49
N LYS A 19 -14.44 -13.20 24.87
CA LYS A 19 -13.01 -13.10 24.55
C LYS A 19 -12.76 -13.16 23.04
N ALA A 20 -13.41 -14.12 22.36
CA ALA A 20 -13.33 -14.29 20.92
C ALA A 20 -13.91 -13.06 20.19
N ALA A 21 -15.02 -12.50 20.66
CA ALA A 21 -15.61 -11.29 20.10
C ALA A 21 -14.70 -10.09 20.24
N ALA A 22 -14.07 -9.91 21.41
CA ALA A 22 -13.11 -8.83 21.64
C ALA A 22 -11.88 -8.97 20.73
N GLU A 23 -11.38 -10.18 20.56
CA GLU A 23 -10.28 -10.49 19.64
C GLU A 23 -10.65 -10.15 18.19
N ARG A 24 -11.85 -10.56 17.77
CA ARG A 24 -12.38 -10.26 16.44
C ARG A 24 -12.44 -8.76 16.18
N HIS A 25 -12.94 -7.98 17.12
CA HIS A 25 -13.01 -6.53 16.98
C HIS A 25 -11.64 -5.88 16.84
N ARG A 26 -10.66 -6.36 17.60
CA ARG A 26 -9.28 -5.88 17.49
C ARG A 26 -8.67 -6.19 16.11
N ILE A 27 -8.88 -7.41 15.62
CA ILE A 27 -8.39 -7.82 14.30
C ILE A 27 -9.07 -7.01 13.19
N GLU A 28 -10.39 -6.85 13.28
CA GLU A 28 -11.15 -6.05 12.31
C GLU A 28 -10.68 -4.59 12.26
N ALA A 29 -10.41 -3.99 13.42
CA ALA A 29 -9.87 -2.63 13.50
C ALA A 29 -8.46 -2.54 12.89
N ALA A 30 -7.59 -3.49 13.23
CA ALA A 30 -6.25 -3.57 12.66
C ALA A 30 -6.29 -3.78 11.15
N LEU A 31 -7.22 -4.61 10.68
CA LEU A 31 -7.39 -4.89 9.25
C LEU A 31 -7.85 -3.63 8.49
N ARG A 32 -8.78 -2.86 9.06
CA ARG A 32 -9.19 -1.58 8.45
C ARG A 32 -8.02 -0.62 8.31
N THR A 33 -7.22 -0.50 9.35
CA THR A 33 -6.02 0.35 9.34
C THR A 33 -5.01 -0.12 8.30
N ALA A 34 -4.74 -1.42 8.26
CA ALA A 34 -3.80 -2.01 7.31
C ALA A 34 -4.26 -1.84 5.85
N ARG A 35 -5.55 -2.03 5.60
CA ARG A 35 -6.14 -1.81 4.26
C ARG A 35 -6.07 -0.35 3.84
N GLY A 36 -6.30 0.56 4.78
CA GLY A 36 -6.13 1.99 4.54
C GLY A 36 -4.70 2.35 4.18
N ASP A 37 -3.74 1.73 4.86
CA ASP A 37 -2.31 1.88 4.56
C ASP A 37 -1.98 1.40 3.14
N VAL A 38 -2.48 0.24 2.75
CA VAL A 38 -2.28 -0.31 1.39
C VAL A 38 -2.81 0.69 0.35
N THR A 39 -4.02 1.19 0.53
CA THR A 39 -4.61 2.16 -0.39
C THR A 39 -3.76 3.42 -0.51
N GLN A 40 -3.27 3.92 0.61
CA GLN A 40 -2.41 5.11 0.63
C GLN A 40 -1.08 4.87 -0.09
N ARG A 41 -0.46 3.71 0.14
CA ARG A 41 0.79 3.33 -0.53
C ARG A 41 0.60 3.13 -2.04
N GLU A 42 -0.51 2.54 -2.44
CA GLU A 42 -0.84 2.39 -3.87
C GLU A 42 -0.99 3.75 -4.57
N ARG A 43 -1.62 4.72 -3.91
CA ARG A 43 -1.72 6.09 -4.42
C ARG A 43 -0.35 6.75 -4.56
N GLU A 44 0.52 6.51 -3.61
CA GLU A 44 1.91 6.99 -3.64
C GLU A 44 2.68 6.39 -4.82
N VAL A 45 2.52 5.09 -5.07
CA VAL A 45 3.13 4.41 -6.22
C VAL A 45 2.66 5.03 -7.53
N VAL A 46 1.37 5.26 -7.69
CA VAL A 46 0.82 5.90 -8.90
C VAL A 46 1.43 7.30 -9.12
N ARG A 47 1.55 8.08 -8.05
CA ARG A 47 2.16 9.40 -8.12
C ARG A 47 3.63 9.32 -8.56
N LEU A 48 4.39 8.40 -7.96
CA LEU A 48 5.80 8.21 -8.30
C LEU A 48 5.99 7.71 -9.73
N GLU A 49 5.11 6.85 -10.21
CA GLU A 49 5.12 6.40 -11.60
C GLU A 49 4.88 7.55 -12.58
N ARG A 50 3.96 8.46 -12.26
CA ARG A 50 3.72 9.66 -13.04
C ARG A 50 4.94 10.59 -13.06
N ASP A 51 5.54 10.79 -11.90
CA ASP A 51 6.74 11.63 -11.76
C ASP A 51 7.90 11.02 -12.54
N LEU A 52 8.04 9.71 -12.48
CA LEU A 52 9.08 8.99 -13.24
C LEU A 52 8.85 9.12 -14.74
N ALA A 53 7.63 8.97 -15.20
CA ALA A 53 7.29 9.13 -16.62
C ALA A 53 7.60 10.55 -17.11
N ALA A 54 7.27 11.58 -16.33
CA ALA A 54 7.60 12.95 -16.64
C ALA A 54 9.10 13.19 -16.71
N ALA A 55 9.86 12.65 -15.74
CA ALA A 55 11.31 12.75 -15.71
C ALA A 55 11.97 12.08 -16.92
N ARG A 56 11.47 10.89 -17.29
CA ARG A 56 11.96 10.17 -18.48
C ARG A 56 11.69 10.94 -19.77
N HIS A 57 10.55 11.61 -19.86
CA HIS A 57 10.23 12.46 -20.99
C HIS A 57 11.23 13.61 -21.13
N LEU A 58 11.59 14.24 -20.02
CA LEU A 58 12.61 15.29 -20.01
C LEU A 58 13.97 14.79 -20.45
N VAL A 59 14.36 13.59 -20.05
CA VAL A 59 15.60 12.94 -20.50
C VAL A 59 15.58 12.73 -22.01
N THR A 60 14.47 12.22 -22.55
CA THR A 60 14.30 12.02 -24.00
C THR A 60 14.43 13.33 -24.76
N GLN A 61 13.81 14.41 -24.28
CA GLN A 61 13.92 15.72 -24.88
C GLN A 61 15.36 16.24 -24.85
N ALA A 62 16.05 16.09 -23.73
CA ALA A 62 17.43 16.50 -23.59
C ALA A 62 18.38 15.73 -24.53
N ARG A 63 18.17 14.43 -24.66
CA ARG A 63 18.95 13.60 -25.61
C ARG A 63 18.72 14.00 -27.06
N SER A 64 17.45 14.27 -27.42
CA SER A 64 17.15 14.77 -28.77
C SER A 64 17.86 16.09 -29.07
N MET A 65 17.95 16.97 -28.09
CA MET A 65 18.69 18.22 -28.24
C MET A 65 20.19 17.98 -28.46
N VAL A 66 20.77 17.06 -27.69
CA VAL A 66 22.18 16.67 -27.85
C VAL A 66 22.43 16.13 -29.26
N GLU A 67 21.59 15.20 -29.72
CA GLU A 67 21.69 14.61 -31.05
C GLU A 67 21.59 15.68 -32.15
N GLY A 68 20.64 16.61 -32.02
CA GLY A 68 20.50 17.73 -32.96
C GLY A 68 21.74 18.63 -33.01
N LEU A 69 22.32 18.92 -31.86
CA LEU A 69 23.55 19.75 -31.79
C LEU A 69 24.77 19.02 -32.34
N GLU A 70 24.88 17.72 -32.05
CA GLU A 70 25.96 16.88 -32.61
C GLU A 70 25.88 16.83 -34.14
N ASP A 71 24.66 16.67 -34.69
CA ASP A 71 24.43 16.67 -36.14
C ASP A 71 24.81 18.01 -36.77
N ARG A 72 24.44 19.11 -36.12
CA ARG A 72 24.81 20.45 -36.59
C ARG A 72 26.32 20.67 -36.56
N LEU A 73 26.98 20.19 -35.52
CA LEU A 73 28.44 20.26 -35.41
C LEU A 73 29.10 19.43 -36.50
N ALA A 74 28.63 18.22 -36.77
CA ALA A 74 29.13 17.36 -37.84
C ALA A 74 28.98 18.01 -39.22
N GLN A 75 27.86 18.72 -39.47
CA GLN A 75 27.63 19.45 -40.70
C GLN A 75 28.64 20.59 -40.89
N LEU A 76 29.04 21.26 -39.82
CA LEU A 76 30.04 22.33 -39.87
C LEU A 76 31.45 21.81 -40.15
N ASP A 77 31.74 20.58 -39.69
CA ASP A 77 33.05 19.97 -39.90
C ASP A 77 33.23 19.39 -41.32
N ASN A 78 32.15 19.25 -42.03
CA ASN A 78 32.15 18.83 -43.42
C ASN A 78 32.20 20.06 -44.34
#